data_e4fcf1466781526f085bbf0a004614a5
#
_entry.id   e4fcf1466781526f085bbf0a004614a5
#
_cell.length_a   1.000
_cell.length_b   1.000
_cell.length_c   1.000
_cell.angle_alpha   90.00
_cell.angle_beta   90.00
_cell.angle_gamma   90.00
#
_symmetry.space_group_name_H-M   'P 1'
#
loop_
_entity.id
_entity.type
_entity.pdbx_description
1 polymer ?
#
loop_
_entity_poly.entity_id
_entity_poly.type
_entity_poly.pdbx_seq_one_letter_code
_entity_poly.pdbx_strand_id
1 'polypeptide(L)'
;MGKKRVADNHYFVTNYKEDTLPKKLGKNITLIDIDPTSFSKLSQVMSGTKFSNVFVILEDKEDAKYTLKNITLINPNTRTVLVNQWNDNNIGKECKNITILYSDELVAAHLFDHLPNVPLVAQNVGLGRGEIMEVHVPFGSSYAYRHVGSILQRKWKIAALYRNEMQILPTAATMIRPNDTLLIVGKPRVLDGVYKTINKRTGLFPEPFGKNIYYIIDMRFDIENVFIHLKESIYLLDKLENKALFVRILFPNDFKLLDKIKRFESDKVSISISYDSENIKNQIEYDIHEHDIGLVLTSRQSFDADENKMTFYHLKKLVYLFGDKHLYNIKKCVVLMNENEKMESISATAFEISESLDLSLLLGDYDPDGEFEERSIIIEHFETLSQIFNLEIDIQQKVSNPLRELANMHEILQVLPFEKELNTDNLIKLFSTKMLNLVLHTTKHPKLLVPFELSDTKDES
;
A
#
# COMPACT_ATOMS: atom_id res chain seq x y z
N MET A 1 -36.88 -8.43 -4.61
CA MET A 1 -36.98 -7.69 -3.33
C MET A 1 -37.26 -8.54 -2.08
N GLY A 2 -37.91 -9.70 -2.19
CA GLY A 2 -38.31 -10.52 -1.02
C GLY A 2 -37.23 -11.32 -0.29
N LYS A 3 -35.94 -11.24 -0.65
CA LYS A 3 -34.86 -12.08 -0.08
C LYS A 3 -34.04 -11.43 1.04
N LYS A 4 -34.16 -10.12 1.28
CA LYS A 4 -33.38 -9.47 2.34
C LYS A 4 -34.27 -9.01 3.47
N ARG A 5 -34.14 -9.69 4.61
CA ARG A 5 -34.38 -9.26 6.00
C ARG A 5 -35.22 -7.98 6.18
N VAL A 6 -36.51 -8.11 6.00
CA VAL A 6 -37.39 -7.10 6.54
C VAL A 6 -38.46 -7.89 7.27
N ALA A 7 -38.23 -8.15 8.52
CA ALA A 7 -38.94 -9.14 9.29
C ALA A 7 -40.45 -8.88 9.39
N ASP A 8 -40.91 -7.64 9.20
CA ASP A 8 -42.29 -7.29 9.52
C ASP A 8 -43.03 -6.46 8.47
N ASN A 9 -42.47 -6.27 7.27
CA ASN A 9 -43.15 -5.56 6.20
C ASN A 9 -43.99 -6.49 5.33
N HIS A 10 -45.27 -6.12 5.13
CA HIS A 10 -46.13 -6.76 4.14
C HIS A 10 -46.06 -6.04 2.80
N TYR A 11 -45.91 -6.79 1.73
CA TYR A 11 -45.84 -6.27 0.37
C TYR A 11 -47.06 -6.70 -0.41
N PHE A 12 -47.70 -5.71 -1.04
CA PHE A 12 -48.75 -5.91 -2.01
C PHE A 12 -48.17 -5.65 -3.39
N VAL A 13 -48.21 -6.63 -4.29
CA VAL A 13 -47.64 -6.54 -5.65
C VAL A 13 -48.76 -6.64 -6.67
N THR A 14 -48.80 -5.70 -7.59
CA THR A 14 -49.78 -5.65 -8.67
C THR A 14 -49.09 -5.54 -10.02
N ASN A 15 -49.81 -5.81 -11.12
CA ASN A 15 -49.30 -5.75 -12.48
C ASN A 15 -47.99 -6.56 -12.67
N TYR A 16 -47.98 -7.79 -12.23
CA TYR A 16 -46.85 -8.69 -12.32
C TYR A 16 -46.98 -9.63 -13.51
N LYS A 17 -45.84 -10.05 -14.06
CA LYS A 17 -45.78 -11.14 -15.07
C LYS A 17 -45.60 -12.47 -14.34
N GLU A 18 -46.45 -13.43 -14.55
CA GLU A 18 -46.40 -14.76 -13.88
C GLU A 18 -45.05 -15.46 -14.07
N ASP A 19 -44.49 -15.35 -15.26
CA ASP A 19 -43.21 -15.98 -15.62
C ASP A 19 -42.01 -15.38 -14.83
N THR A 20 -42.15 -14.20 -14.26
CA THR A 20 -41.09 -13.53 -13.49
C THR A 20 -41.19 -13.78 -11.99
N LEU A 21 -42.24 -14.45 -11.54
CA LEU A 21 -42.46 -14.72 -10.12
C LEU A 21 -41.55 -15.85 -9.61
N PRO A 22 -40.96 -15.72 -8.42
CA PRO A 22 -40.19 -16.79 -7.83
C PRO A 22 -41.09 -17.97 -7.45
N LYS A 23 -40.60 -19.21 -7.62
CA LYS A 23 -41.37 -20.46 -7.32
C LYS A 23 -41.89 -20.53 -5.86
N LYS A 24 -41.34 -19.78 -4.92
CA LYS A 24 -41.84 -19.63 -3.55
C LYS A 24 -41.90 -18.16 -3.19
N LEU A 25 -43.09 -17.66 -2.98
CA LEU A 25 -43.33 -16.33 -2.42
C LEU A 25 -43.17 -16.36 -0.91
N GLY A 26 -42.63 -15.30 -0.33
CA GLY A 26 -42.60 -15.12 1.12
C GLY A 26 -44.01 -14.97 1.70
N LYS A 27 -44.23 -15.42 2.94
CA LYS A 27 -45.51 -15.31 3.62
C LYS A 27 -46.05 -13.86 3.80
N ASN A 28 -45.15 -12.89 3.60
CA ASN A 28 -45.45 -11.45 3.73
C ASN A 28 -45.68 -10.77 2.37
N ILE A 29 -45.86 -11.53 1.30
CA ILE A 29 -46.13 -11.02 -0.07
C ILE A 29 -47.55 -11.42 -0.45
N THR A 30 -48.39 -10.46 -0.81
CA THR A 30 -49.72 -10.65 -1.34
C THR A 30 -49.74 -10.16 -2.78
N LEU A 31 -50.14 -11.03 -3.68
CA LEU A 31 -50.36 -10.67 -5.08
C LEU A 31 -51.78 -10.19 -5.27
N ILE A 32 -51.94 -9.06 -5.94
CA ILE A 32 -53.24 -8.48 -6.24
C ILE A 32 -53.33 -8.28 -7.75
N ASP A 33 -54.24 -8.97 -8.40
CA ASP A 33 -54.43 -8.86 -9.85
C ASP A 33 -55.31 -7.65 -10.18
N ILE A 34 -54.70 -6.49 -10.27
CA ILE A 34 -55.34 -5.24 -10.73
C ILE A 34 -54.46 -4.48 -11.69
N ASP A 35 -55.10 -3.72 -12.55
CA ASP A 35 -54.41 -2.71 -13.35
C ASP A 35 -54.27 -1.42 -12.49
N PRO A 36 -53.05 -0.93 -12.20
CA PRO A 36 -52.83 0.24 -11.37
C PRO A 36 -53.25 1.59 -12.07
N THR A 37 -53.48 1.56 -13.37
CA THR A 37 -53.98 2.72 -14.11
C THR A 37 -55.50 2.92 -13.88
N SER A 38 -56.20 1.87 -13.39
CA SER A 38 -57.62 1.96 -13.02
C SER A 38 -57.77 2.60 -11.65
N PHE A 39 -58.30 3.86 -11.63
CA PHE A 39 -58.53 4.61 -10.41
C PHE A 39 -59.42 3.87 -9.42
N SER A 40 -60.51 3.24 -9.89
CA SER A 40 -61.48 2.55 -8.99
C SER A 40 -60.84 1.32 -8.32
N LYS A 41 -60.12 0.52 -9.07
CA LYS A 41 -59.46 -0.69 -8.53
C LYS A 41 -58.32 -0.33 -7.58
N LEU A 42 -57.49 0.66 -7.95
CA LEU A 42 -56.38 1.12 -7.11
C LEU A 42 -56.91 1.78 -5.82
N SER A 43 -57.99 2.60 -5.93
CA SER A 43 -58.64 3.24 -4.79
C SER A 43 -59.18 2.20 -3.81
N GLN A 44 -59.77 1.11 -4.29
CA GLN A 44 -60.31 0.05 -3.45
C GLN A 44 -59.17 -0.61 -2.61
N VAL A 45 -58.02 -0.88 -3.21
CA VAL A 45 -56.84 -1.46 -2.53
C VAL A 45 -56.25 -0.47 -1.53
N MET A 46 -56.06 0.79 -1.96
CA MET A 46 -55.43 1.82 -1.12
C MET A 46 -56.32 2.33 0.02
N SER A 47 -57.64 2.28 -0.12
CA SER A 47 -58.56 2.67 0.96
C SER A 47 -58.66 1.62 2.06
N GLY A 48 -58.47 0.37 1.76
CA GLY A 48 -58.52 -0.74 2.70
C GLY A 48 -57.28 -0.92 3.59
N THR A 49 -56.15 -0.34 3.18
CA THR A 49 -54.88 -0.53 3.89
C THR A 49 -54.04 0.75 3.83
N LYS A 50 -53.46 1.14 4.97
CA LYS A 50 -52.49 2.25 4.99
C LYS A 50 -51.13 1.78 4.50
N PHE A 51 -50.72 2.25 3.33
CA PHE A 51 -49.39 2.00 2.80
C PHE A 51 -48.41 3.07 3.28
N SER A 52 -47.30 2.65 3.84
CA SER A 52 -46.19 3.56 4.22
C SER A 52 -45.41 4.06 3.00
N ASN A 53 -45.24 3.18 2.01
CA ASN A 53 -44.55 3.50 0.77
C ASN A 53 -45.24 2.79 -0.41
N VAL A 54 -45.24 3.45 -1.58
CA VAL A 54 -45.65 2.87 -2.86
C VAL A 54 -44.50 2.95 -3.82
N PHE A 55 -44.12 1.83 -4.44
CA PHE A 55 -43.10 1.74 -5.46
C PHE A 55 -43.76 1.58 -6.83
N VAL A 56 -43.49 2.51 -7.74
CA VAL A 56 -43.99 2.49 -9.10
C VAL A 56 -42.84 2.09 -10.03
N ILE A 57 -42.92 0.87 -10.56
CA ILE A 57 -41.92 0.29 -11.47
C ILE A 57 -42.68 -0.31 -12.63
N LEU A 58 -42.88 0.47 -13.68
CA LEU A 58 -43.66 0.08 -14.86
C LEU A 58 -42.84 0.25 -16.11
N GLU A 59 -43.08 -0.55 -17.16
CA GLU A 59 -42.37 -0.49 -18.42
C GLU A 59 -42.88 0.65 -19.30
N ASP A 60 -44.21 0.91 -19.28
CA ASP A 60 -44.84 1.96 -20.05
C ASP A 60 -44.87 3.30 -19.29
N LYS A 61 -44.50 4.37 -20.00
CA LYS A 61 -44.43 5.72 -19.46
C LYS A 61 -45.79 6.31 -19.09
N GLU A 62 -46.77 6.09 -19.97
CA GLU A 62 -48.11 6.63 -19.75
C GLU A 62 -48.82 5.91 -18.60
N ASP A 63 -48.64 4.58 -18.52
CA ASP A 63 -49.15 3.82 -17.36
C ASP A 63 -48.55 4.31 -16.06
N ALA A 64 -47.25 4.61 -16.03
CA ALA A 64 -46.61 5.20 -14.86
C ALA A 64 -47.18 6.57 -14.48
N LYS A 65 -47.42 7.44 -15.46
CA LYS A 65 -48.05 8.75 -15.23
C LYS A 65 -49.48 8.63 -14.68
N TYR A 66 -50.32 7.78 -15.29
CA TYR A 66 -51.67 7.55 -14.80
C TYR A 66 -51.69 6.95 -13.43
N THR A 67 -50.81 5.98 -13.16
CA THR A 67 -50.66 5.37 -11.80
C THR A 67 -50.28 6.42 -10.77
N LEU A 68 -49.26 7.27 -11.05
CA LEU A 68 -48.86 8.35 -10.15
C LEU A 68 -50.01 9.36 -9.88
N LYS A 69 -50.70 9.73 -10.93
CA LYS A 69 -51.87 10.60 -10.81
C LYS A 69 -52.94 9.98 -9.92
N ASN A 70 -53.24 8.72 -10.10
CA ASN A 70 -54.21 8.00 -9.26
C ASN A 70 -53.77 7.91 -7.79
N ILE A 71 -52.49 7.56 -7.53
CA ILE A 71 -51.95 7.53 -6.18
C ILE A 71 -52.09 8.91 -5.51
N THR A 72 -51.72 9.96 -6.21
CA THR A 72 -51.80 11.36 -5.71
C THR A 72 -53.23 11.79 -5.42
N LEU A 73 -54.17 11.38 -6.25
CA LEU A 73 -55.63 11.69 -6.04
C LEU A 73 -56.21 10.90 -4.85
N ILE A 74 -55.79 9.64 -4.66
CA ILE A 74 -56.29 8.80 -3.58
C ILE A 74 -55.67 9.24 -2.24
N ASN A 75 -54.36 9.45 -2.20
CA ASN A 75 -53.68 9.90 -0.99
C ASN A 75 -52.42 10.71 -1.31
N PRO A 76 -52.51 12.05 -1.32
CA PRO A 76 -51.40 12.95 -1.70
C PRO A 76 -50.19 12.89 -0.71
N ASN A 77 -50.37 12.32 0.47
CA ASN A 77 -49.30 12.20 1.48
C ASN A 77 -48.56 10.86 1.41
N THR A 78 -48.98 9.95 0.54
CA THR A 78 -48.31 8.66 0.39
C THR A 78 -46.90 8.88 -0.15
N ARG A 79 -45.89 8.32 0.52
CA ARG A 79 -44.52 8.33 0.05
C ARG A 79 -44.41 7.43 -1.16
N THR A 80 -44.16 8.02 -2.32
CA THR A 80 -44.09 7.28 -3.58
C THR A 80 -42.65 7.28 -4.11
N VAL A 81 -42.17 6.13 -4.57
CA VAL A 81 -40.87 5.97 -5.21
C VAL A 81 -41.12 5.52 -6.65
N LEU A 82 -40.70 6.32 -7.61
CA LEU A 82 -40.80 6.02 -9.04
C LEU A 82 -39.45 5.61 -9.59
N VAL A 83 -39.39 4.51 -10.33
CA VAL A 83 -38.24 4.18 -11.18
C VAL A 83 -38.47 4.77 -12.57
N ASN A 84 -37.73 5.83 -12.90
CA ASN A 84 -37.83 6.52 -14.19
C ASN A 84 -36.84 5.87 -15.17
N GLN A 85 -37.38 5.18 -16.17
CA GLN A 85 -36.61 4.47 -17.21
C GLN A 85 -36.57 5.23 -18.54
N TRP A 86 -37.26 6.38 -18.62
CA TRP A 86 -37.52 7.10 -19.87
C TRP A 86 -36.76 8.42 -19.99
N ASN A 87 -35.89 8.77 -19.07
CA ASN A 87 -35.15 10.04 -18.99
C ASN A 87 -36.05 11.28 -19.06
N ASP A 88 -37.31 11.17 -18.59
CA ASP A 88 -38.25 12.29 -18.54
C ASP A 88 -38.14 13.04 -17.21
N ASN A 89 -37.50 14.18 -17.24
CA ASN A 89 -37.35 15.06 -16.08
C ASN A 89 -38.66 15.73 -15.60
N ASN A 90 -39.79 15.55 -16.31
CA ASN A 90 -41.06 16.14 -15.96
C ASN A 90 -42.00 15.18 -15.26
N ILE A 91 -41.73 13.88 -15.31
CA ILE A 91 -42.58 12.89 -14.70
C ILE A 91 -42.57 13.04 -13.17
N GLY A 92 -43.75 13.03 -12.53
CA GLY A 92 -43.89 13.12 -11.09
C GLY A 92 -43.72 14.51 -10.46
N LYS A 93 -43.49 15.60 -11.25
CA LYS A 93 -43.37 16.96 -10.70
C LYS A 93 -44.62 17.44 -9.94
N GLU A 94 -45.78 16.89 -10.24
CA GLU A 94 -47.04 17.23 -9.59
C GLU A 94 -47.24 16.54 -8.26
N CYS A 95 -46.40 15.53 -7.94
CA CYS A 95 -46.52 14.76 -6.73
C CYS A 95 -45.70 15.38 -5.59
N LYS A 96 -46.34 15.66 -4.43
CA LYS A 96 -45.67 16.31 -3.29
C LYS A 96 -44.67 15.45 -2.57
N ASN A 97 -44.84 14.13 -2.56
CA ASN A 97 -44.06 13.18 -1.73
C ASN A 97 -43.47 12.06 -2.59
N ILE A 98 -42.75 12.44 -3.64
CA ILE A 98 -42.16 11.51 -4.58
C ILE A 98 -40.63 11.52 -4.53
N THR A 99 -40.05 10.32 -4.59
CA THR A 99 -38.61 10.10 -4.84
C THR A 99 -38.47 9.47 -6.22
N ILE A 100 -37.74 10.11 -7.12
CA ILE A 100 -37.52 9.60 -8.47
C ILE A 100 -36.13 8.97 -8.52
N LEU A 101 -36.05 7.72 -8.94
CA LEU A 101 -34.82 6.98 -9.19
C LEU A 101 -34.65 6.85 -10.70
N TYR A 102 -33.59 7.44 -11.25
CA TYR A 102 -33.25 7.31 -12.65
C TYR A 102 -32.49 6.02 -12.88
N SER A 103 -33.04 5.10 -13.68
CA SER A 103 -32.44 3.78 -13.94
C SER A 103 -31.05 3.89 -14.55
N ASP A 104 -30.87 4.83 -15.48
CA ASP A 104 -29.60 5.03 -16.18
C ASP A 104 -28.52 5.53 -15.24
N GLU A 105 -28.86 6.44 -14.31
CA GLU A 105 -27.93 6.90 -13.28
C GLU A 105 -27.52 5.78 -12.32
N LEU A 106 -28.47 4.91 -11.93
CA LEU A 106 -28.19 3.75 -11.07
C LEU A 106 -27.29 2.73 -11.78
N VAL A 107 -27.56 2.47 -13.07
CA VAL A 107 -26.73 1.54 -13.86
C VAL A 107 -25.34 2.16 -14.08
N ALA A 108 -25.27 3.43 -14.43
CA ALA A 108 -23.99 4.13 -14.61
C ALA A 108 -23.17 4.14 -13.31
N ALA A 109 -23.80 4.47 -12.17
CA ALA A 109 -23.12 4.44 -10.88
C ALA A 109 -22.57 3.04 -10.57
N HIS A 110 -23.36 2.00 -10.83
CA HIS A 110 -22.91 0.63 -10.60
C HIS A 110 -21.82 0.18 -11.57
N LEU A 111 -21.82 0.65 -12.81
CA LEU A 111 -20.73 0.44 -13.75
C LEU A 111 -19.45 1.16 -13.33
N PHE A 112 -19.56 2.37 -12.78
CA PHE A 112 -18.42 3.10 -12.21
C PHE A 112 -17.76 2.36 -11.06
N ASP A 113 -18.55 1.63 -10.24
CA ASP A 113 -18.03 0.82 -9.13
C ASP A 113 -17.10 -0.34 -9.60
N HIS A 114 -17.20 -0.73 -10.88
CA HIS A 114 -16.36 -1.77 -11.49
C HIS A 114 -15.16 -1.21 -12.29
N LEU A 115 -15.00 0.11 -12.37
CA LEU A 115 -13.84 0.68 -13.04
C LEU A 115 -12.60 0.57 -12.15
N PRO A 116 -11.43 0.21 -12.72
CA PRO A 116 -10.20 0.18 -11.96
C PRO A 116 -9.86 1.59 -11.44
N ASN A 117 -9.37 1.67 -10.22
CA ASN A 117 -8.95 2.89 -9.54
C ASN A 117 -10.07 3.92 -9.27
N VAL A 118 -11.30 3.48 -9.15
CA VAL A 118 -12.43 4.32 -8.69
C VAL A 118 -12.81 3.88 -7.27
N PRO A 119 -12.93 4.81 -6.30
CA PRO A 119 -13.35 4.43 -4.95
C PRO A 119 -14.83 4.05 -4.94
N LEU A 120 -15.16 2.99 -4.22
CA LEU A 120 -16.54 2.65 -3.94
C LEU A 120 -17.10 3.62 -2.88
N VAL A 121 -18.10 4.38 -3.26
CA VAL A 121 -18.77 5.33 -2.36
C VAL A 121 -20.10 4.76 -1.92
N ALA A 122 -20.32 4.67 -0.59
CA ALA A 122 -21.57 4.16 -0.05
C ALA A 122 -22.70 5.14 -0.37
N GLN A 123 -23.66 4.66 -1.15
CA GLN A 123 -24.90 5.37 -1.44
C GLN A 123 -25.99 4.95 -0.44
N ASN A 124 -26.87 5.88 -0.11
CA ASN A 124 -28.01 5.64 0.79
C ASN A 124 -27.64 5.19 2.23
N VAL A 125 -26.42 5.46 2.67
CA VAL A 125 -25.95 5.26 4.04
C VAL A 125 -25.59 6.63 4.64
N GLY A 126 -25.94 6.86 5.89
CA GLY A 126 -25.76 8.18 6.52
C GLY A 126 -26.65 9.24 5.87
N LEU A 127 -26.06 10.35 5.47
CA LEU A 127 -26.77 11.42 4.72
C LEU A 127 -26.83 11.13 3.21
N GLY A 128 -26.20 10.04 2.76
CA GLY A 128 -26.16 9.66 1.34
C GLY A 128 -25.36 10.61 0.43
N ARG A 129 -24.39 11.33 1.02
CA ARG A 129 -23.60 12.34 0.34
C ARG A 129 -22.14 11.92 0.09
N GLY A 130 -21.84 10.63 0.26
CA GLY A 130 -20.49 10.09 0.10
C GLY A 130 -19.62 10.27 1.36
N GLU A 131 -20.21 10.18 2.54
CA GLU A 131 -19.47 10.23 3.81
C GLU A 131 -18.75 8.93 4.14
N ILE A 132 -19.00 7.86 3.40
CA ILE A 132 -18.37 6.55 3.57
C ILE A 132 -17.80 6.13 2.21
N MET A 133 -16.53 5.80 2.20
CA MET A 133 -15.80 5.45 0.99
C MET A 133 -14.95 4.22 1.26
N GLU A 134 -14.97 3.30 0.33
CA GLU A 134 -14.07 2.15 0.30
C GLU A 134 -12.91 2.45 -0.65
N VAL A 135 -11.69 2.27 -0.18
CA VAL A 135 -10.46 2.59 -0.92
C VAL A 135 -9.51 1.43 -0.83
N HIS A 136 -9.14 0.92 -1.99
CA HIS A 136 -8.08 -0.08 -2.09
C HIS A 136 -6.72 0.60 -1.93
N VAL A 137 -5.81 0.00 -1.15
CA VAL A 137 -4.44 0.48 -0.95
C VAL A 137 -3.55 -0.16 -2.02
N PRO A 138 -3.18 0.57 -3.07
CA PRO A 138 -2.31 0.01 -4.07
C PRO A 138 -0.89 -0.16 -3.53
N PHE A 139 -0.11 -1.01 -4.15
CA PHE A 139 1.34 -1.01 -3.98
C PHE A 139 1.87 0.39 -4.33
N GLY A 140 2.80 0.88 -3.52
CA GLY A 140 3.33 2.24 -3.68
C GLY A 140 2.47 3.34 -3.10
N SER A 141 1.39 2.99 -2.41
CA SER A 141 0.61 3.95 -1.65
C SER A 141 1.45 4.57 -0.54
N SER A 142 1.33 5.88 -0.35
CA SER A 142 1.93 6.57 0.80
C SER A 142 1.38 6.11 2.16
N TYR A 143 0.35 5.28 2.17
CA TYR A 143 -0.26 4.68 3.36
C TYR A 143 0.21 3.26 3.63
N ALA A 144 0.77 2.57 2.62
CA ALA A 144 1.31 1.22 2.79
C ALA A 144 2.45 1.19 3.82
N TYR A 145 2.49 0.14 4.63
CA TYR A 145 3.46 -0.08 5.71
C TYR A 145 3.47 0.99 6.82
N ARG A 146 2.41 1.78 6.93
CA ARG A 146 2.23 2.74 8.02
C ARG A 146 1.24 2.24 9.04
N HIS A 147 1.53 2.50 10.32
CA HIS A 147 0.56 2.27 11.38
C HIS A 147 -0.58 3.28 11.31
N VAL A 148 -1.81 2.82 11.53
CA VAL A 148 -3.01 3.67 11.54
C VAL A 148 -2.87 4.85 12.48
N GLY A 149 -2.21 4.66 13.64
CA GLY A 149 -1.94 5.71 14.62
C GLY A 149 -0.95 6.79 14.14
N SER A 150 -0.08 6.49 13.17
CA SER A 150 0.86 7.46 12.59
C SER A 150 0.22 8.36 11.53
N ILE A 151 -1.00 8.00 11.07
CA ILE A 151 -1.72 8.74 10.05
C ILE A 151 -2.58 9.82 10.70
N LEU A 152 -2.38 11.07 10.30
CA LEU A 152 -3.13 12.19 10.84
C LEU A 152 -4.56 12.21 10.28
N GLN A 153 -5.51 11.65 11.04
CA GLN A 153 -6.91 11.50 10.65
C GLN A 153 -7.75 12.69 11.14
N ARG A 154 -7.60 13.86 10.51
CA ARG A 154 -8.40 15.06 10.81
C ARG A 154 -9.68 15.09 9.98
N LYS A 155 -10.86 15.13 10.63
CA LYS A 155 -12.21 15.18 10.01
C LYS A 155 -12.56 13.95 9.17
N TRP A 156 -11.83 12.88 9.31
CA TRP A 156 -12.06 11.56 8.74
C TRP A 156 -11.45 10.48 9.62
N LYS A 157 -11.85 9.21 9.43
CA LYS A 157 -11.36 8.05 10.18
C LYS A 157 -11.33 6.81 9.29
N ILE A 158 -10.37 5.94 9.53
CA ILE A 158 -10.40 4.55 9.04
C ILE A 158 -11.31 3.79 9.99
N ALA A 159 -12.48 3.38 9.50
CA ALA A 159 -13.51 2.69 10.30
C ALA A 159 -13.32 1.17 10.30
N ALA A 160 -12.84 0.61 9.20
CA ALA A 160 -12.52 -0.81 9.07
C ALA A 160 -11.39 -0.99 8.03
N LEU A 161 -10.72 -2.12 8.11
CA LEU A 161 -9.73 -2.59 7.15
C LEU A 161 -10.11 -4.01 6.76
N TYR A 162 -10.08 -4.30 5.47
CA TYR A 162 -10.30 -5.63 4.94
C TYR A 162 -9.00 -6.16 4.36
N ARG A 163 -8.61 -7.35 4.81
CA ARG A 163 -7.42 -8.07 4.35
C ARG A 163 -7.77 -9.52 4.11
N ASN A 164 -7.52 -10.05 2.92
CA ASN A 164 -7.83 -11.44 2.55
C ASN A 164 -9.28 -11.81 2.93
N GLU A 165 -10.24 -10.95 2.54
CA GLU A 165 -11.68 -11.09 2.84
C GLU A 165 -12.06 -11.06 4.34
N MET A 166 -11.12 -10.86 5.24
CA MET A 166 -11.38 -10.71 6.67
C MET A 166 -11.45 -9.25 7.08
N GLN A 167 -12.46 -8.92 7.90
CA GLN A 167 -12.61 -7.59 8.47
C GLN A 167 -11.73 -7.44 9.72
N ILE A 168 -10.94 -6.38 9.74
CA ILE A 168 -10.11 -5.97 10.87
C ILE A 168 -10.62 -4.63 11.39
N LEU A 169 -10.89 -4.54 12.69
CA LEU A 169 -11.16 -3.25 13.34
C LEU A 169 -9.81 -2.61 13.69
N PRO A 170 -9.44 -1.50 13.02
CA PRO A 170 -8.11 -0.97 13.16
C PRO A 170 -7.89 -0.31 14.51
N THR A 171 -6.75 -0.61 15.12
CA THR A 171 -6.18 0.09 16.28
C THR A 171 -5.07 1.02 15.85
N ALA A 172 -4.52 1.83 16.75
CA ALA A 172 -3.35 2.67 16.45
C ALA A 172 -2.12 1.84 15.99
N ALA A 173 -1.99 0.62 16.50
CA ALA A 173 -0.90 -0.31 16.16
C ALA A 173 -1.15 -1.11 14.86
N THR A 174 -2.34 -1.04 14.29
CA THR A 174 -2.64 -1.77 13.04
C THR A 174 -1.81 -1.21 11.89
N MET A 175 -1.00 -2.05 11.28
CA MET A 175 -0.24 -1.70 10.08
C MET A 175 -1.11 -1.89 8.83
N ILE A 176 -1.15 -0.86 7.97
CA ILE A 176 -1.78 -0.92 6.65
C ILE A 176 -0.82 -1.61 5.69
N ARG A 177 -1.31 -2.59 4.93
CA ARG A 177 -0.53 -3.32 3.93
C ARG A 177 -1.01 -3.01 2.51
N PRO A 178 -0.17 -3.19 1.49
CA PRO A 178 -0.66 -3.25 0.11
C PRO A 178 -1.76 -4.29 -0.03
N ASN A 179 -2.69 -4.04 -0.94
CA ASN A 179 -3.92 -4.82 -1.15
C ASN A 179 -4.94 -4.79 -0.01
N ASP A 180 -4.68 -4.10 1.10
CA ASP A 180 -5.75 -3.83 2.05
C ASP A 180 -6.82 -2.94 1.43
N THR A 181 -8.05 -3.16 1.82
CA THR A 181 -9.16 -2.28 1.47
C THR A 181 -9.58 -1.52 2.73
N LEU A 182 -9.50 -0.20 2.69
CA LEU A 182 -9.84 0.68 3.80
C LEU A 182 -11.27 1.20 3.66
N LEU A 183 -12.10 1.01 4.68
CA LEU A 183 -13.36 1.70 4.82
C LEU A 183 -13.12 3.00 5.58
N ILE A 184 -13.22 4.12 4.89
CA ILE A 184 -12.99 5.45 5.48
C ILE A 184 -14.29 6.23 5.61
N VAL A 185 -14.41 6.96 6.72
CA VAL A 185 -15.60 7.76 7.02
C VAL A 185 -15.18 9.20 7.29
N GLY A 186 -15.88 10.16 6.69
CA GLY A 186 -15.55 11.57 6.85
C GLY A 186 -16.34 12.50 5.96
N LYS A 187 -15.94 13.77 5.89
CA LYS A 187 -16.58 14.72 4.97
C LYS A 187 -16.21 14.39 3.52
N PRO A 188 -17.14 14.37 2.55
CA PRO A 188 -16.88 13.94 1.17
C PRO A 188 -15.64 14.61 0.54
N ARG A 189 -15.54 15.93 0.62
CA ARG A 189 -14.39 16.69 0.09
C ARG A 189 -13.04 16.30 0.73
N VAL A 190 -13.07 15.85 2.00
CA VAL A 190 -11.86 15.39 2.71
C VAL A 190 -11.53 13.98 2.23
N LEU A 191 -12.54 13.12 2.06
CA LEU A 191 -12.35 11.76 1.57
C LEU A 191 -11.79 11.73 0.14
N ASP A 192 -12.21 12.64 -0.74
CA ASP A 192 -11.61 12.81 -2.07
C ASP A 192 -10.10 13.13 -2.00
N GLY A 193 -9.71 13.98 -1.04
CA GLY A 193 -8.30 14.28 -0.79
C GLY A 193 -7.53 13.07 -0.26
N VAL A 194 -8.12 12.32 0.66
CA VAL A 194 -7.55 11.10 1.22
C VAL A 194 -7.40 10.03 0.14
N TYR A 195 -8.44 9.82 -0.67
CA TYR A 195 -8.40 8.93 -1.82
C TYR A 195 -7.24 9.25 -2.76
N LYS A 196 -7.11 10.53 -3.15
CA LYS A 196 -6.01 10.98 -4.01
C LYS A 196 -4.65 10.74 -3.37
N THR A 197 -4.53 10.88 -2.04
CA THR A 197 -3.29 10.63 -1.32
C THR A 197 -2.96 9.15 -1.25
N ILE A 198 -3.96 8.28 -1.00
CA ILE A 198 -3.77 6.83 -0.99
C ILE A 198 -3.35 6.32 -2.38
N ASN A 199 -3.99 6.85 -3.43
CA ASN A 199 -3.72 6.45 -4.81
C ASN A 199 -2.61 7.26 -5.50
N LYS A 200 -2.09 8.30 -4.83
CA LYS A 200 -0.93 9.02 -5.34
C LYS A 200 0.26 8.08 -5.26
N ARG A 201 0.58 7.49 -6.38
CA ARG A 201 1.84 6.75 -6.56
C ARG A 201 2.96 7.79 -6.59
N THR A 202 3.59 7.99 -5.46
CA THR A 202 4.86 8.71 -5.37
C THR A 202 5.96 7.67 -5.62
N GLY A 203 6.16 7.26 -6.88
CA GLY A 203 6.88 6.04 -7.17
C GLY A 203 6.06 4.79 -6.76
N LEU A 204 6.50 3.59 -7.12
CA LEU A 204 5.83 2.34 -6.67
C LEU A 204 5.90 2.15 -5.14
N PHE A 205 6.82 2.87 -4.49
CA PHE A 205 6.95 3.00 -3.03
C PHE A 205 7.21 4.46 -2.67
N PRO A 206 6.93 4.91 -1.43
CA PRO A 206 7.37 6.22 -0.98
C PRO A 206 8.89 6.25 -1.03
N GLU A 207 9.44 6.73 -2.15
CA GLU A 207 10.89 6.92 -2.43
C GLU A 207 11.76 6.11 -1.44
N PRO A 208 11.92 4.76 -1.53
CA PRO A 208 12.66 4.00 -0.52
C PRO A 208 14.09 4.49 -0.42
N PHE A 209 14.60 5.04 -1.52
CA PHE A 209 15.93 5.66 -1.57
C PHE A 209 15.88 7.14 -1.19
N GLY A 210 14.71 7.69 -0.83
CA GLY A 210 14.51 9.11 -0.50
C GLY A 210 14.84 10.06 -1.64
N LYS A 211 14.88 11.36 -1.33
CA LYS A 211 15.20 12.38 -2.35
C LYS A 211 16.68 12.47 -2.65
N ASN A 212 17.53 12.25 -1.65
CA ASN A 212 18.96 12.48 -1.75
C ASN A 212 19.75 11.31 -1.16
N ILE A 213 20.97 11.17 -1.66
CA ILE A 213 21.94 10.17 -1.23
C ILE A 213 22.98 10.83 -0.34
N TYR A 214 23.45 10.14 0.68
CA TYR A 214 24.50 10.59 1.58
C TYR A 214 25.64 9.59 1.59
N TYR A 215 26.83 9.99 1.19
CA TYR A 215 28.03 9.18 1.23
C TYR A 215 28.97 9.63 2.33
N ILE A 216 29.28 8.74 3.27
CA ILE A 216 30.19 8.98 4.38
C ILE A 216 31.56 8.39 4.02
N ILE A 217 32.58 9.24 3.96
CA ILE A 217 33.98 8.87 3.77
C ILE A 217 34.69 9.01 5.10
N ASP A 218 35.16 7.93 5.67
CA ASP A 218 36.02 7.95 6.85
C ASP A 218 37.47 7.76 6.40
N MET A 219 38.26 8.83 6.41
CA MET A 219 39.63 8.81 5.91
C MET A 219 40.58 7.94 6.76
N ARG A 220 40.14 7.41 7.88
CA ARG A 220 40.93 6.38 8.61
C ARG A 220 40.96 5.04 7.86
N PHE A 221 39.92 4.76 7.05
CA PHE A 221 39.71 3.45 6.41
C PHE A 221 39.57 3.51 4.89
N ASP A 222 39.03 4.60 4.33
CA ASP A 222 38.52 4.65 2.95
C ASP A 222 39.52 5.16 1.90
N ILE A 223 40.75 5.49 2.30
CA ILE A 223 41.75 6.19 1.43
C ILE A 223 41.99 5.47 0.10
N GLU A 224 42.12 4.14 0.14
CA GLU A 224 42.49 3.36 -1.05
C GLU A 224 41.39 3.30 -2.10
N ASN A 225 40.14 3.20 -1.65
CA ASN A 225 38.97 2.95 -2.51
C ASN A 225 38.08 4.18 -2.75
N VAL A 226 38.43 5.33 -2.19
CA VAL A 226 37.57 6.53 -2.17
C VAL A 226 37.07 6.94 -3.56
N PHE A 227 37.93 6.92 -4.57
CA PHE A 227 37.52 7.32 -5.93
C PHE A 227 36.62 6.30 -6.61
N ILE A 228 36.79 5.04 -6.28
CA ILE A 228 35.98 3.94 -6.81
C ILE A 228 34.59 4.05 -6.21
N HIS A 229 34.51 4.17 -4.88
CA HIS A 229 33.25 4.34 -4.16
C HIS A 229 32.54 5.64 -4.55
N LEU A 230 33.27 6.73 -4.79
CA LEU A 230 32.67 7.99 -5.22
C LEU A 230 32.06 7.89 -6.63
N LYS A 231 32.73 7.20 -7.56
CA LYS A 231 32.16 6.91 -8.89
C LYS A 231 30.92 6.01 -8.80
N GLU A 232 30.95 5.02 -7.94
CA GLU A 232 29.80 4.14 -7.69
C GLU A 232 28.64 4.90 -7.05
N SER A 233 28.91 5.83 -6.14
CA SER A 233 27.90 6.72 -5.55
C SER A 233 27.23 7.61 -6.59
N ILE A 234 28.01 8.14 -7.56
CA ILE A 234 27.49 8.93 -8.68
C ILE A 234 26.65 8.04 -9.62
N TYR A 235 27.08 6.82 -9.86
CA TYR A 235 26.31 5.86 -10.64
C TYR A 235 24.95 5.56 -9.97
N LEU A 236 24.93 5.35 -8.66
CA LEU A 236 23.67 5.21 -7.89
C LEU A 236 22.79 6.45 -7.99
N LEU A 237 23.37 7.64 -7.85
CA LEU A 237 22.64 8.91 -7.98
C LEU A 237 21.90 9.00 -9.32
N ASP A 238 22.54 8.61 -10.42
CA ASP A 238 21.95 8.67 -11.75
C ASP A 238 20.90 7.56 -11.96
N LYS A 239 21.16 6.35 -11.47
CA LYS A 239 20.28 5.20 -11.65
C LYS A 239 19.03 5.25 -10.80
N LEU A 240 19.14 5.75 -9.57
CA LEU A 240 18.00 5.89 -8.63
C LEU A 240 17.26 7.23 -8.84
N GLU A 241 17.69 8.05 -9.81
CA GLU A 241 17.07 9.34 -10.13
C GLU A 241 16.98 10.30 -8.94
N ASN A 242 17.87 10.14 -7.93
CA ASN A 242 17.92 11.04 -6.79
C ASN A 242 18.37 12.45 -7.22
N LYS A 243 17.97 13.47 -6.42
CA LYS A 243 18.24 14.87 -6.77
C LYS A 243 19.69 15.27 -6.55
N ALA A 244 20.27 14.83 -5.42
CA ALA A 244 21.63 15.19 -5.04
C ALA A 244 22.35 14.10 -4.26
N LEU A 245 23.67 14.11 -4.34
CA LEU A 245 24.60 13.33 -3.55
C LEU A 245 25.35 14.27 -2.60
N PHE A 246 25.20 14.07 -1.30
CA PHE A 246 25.93 14.76 -0.25
C PHE A 246 27.06 13.86 0.24
N VAL A 247 28.29 14.33 0.12
CA VAL A 247 29.49 13.61 0.56
C VAL A 247 30.01 14.26 1.83
N ARG A 248 30.13 13.49 2.92
CA ARG A 248 30.73 13.91 4.17
C ARG A 248 32.06 13.23 4.38
N ILE A 249 33.13 14.00 4.50
CA ILE A 249 34.47 13.51 4.78
C ILE A 249 34.75 13.68 6.27
N LEU A 250 35.05 12.57 6.94
CA LEU A 250 35.41 12.50 8.36
C LEU A 250 36.89 12.23 8.50
N PHE A 251 37.50 12.71 9.59
CA PHE A 251 38.91 12.50 9.95
C PHE A 251 39.89 12.85 8.81
N PRO A 252 39.82 14.07 8.26
CA PRO A 252 40.66 14.47 7.13
C PRO A 252 42.14 14.43 7.51
N ASN A 253 42.94 13.61 6.83
CA ASN A 253 44.34 13.37 7.12
C ASN A 253 45.28 13.56 5.90
N ASP A 254 44.74 13.67 4.67
CA ASP A 254 45.51 13.93 3.44
C ASP A 254 44.87 15.04 2.62
N PHE A 255 45.50 16.23 2.65
CA PHE A 255 45.01 17.42 1.93
C PHE A 255 45.08 17.26 0.40
N LYS A 256 46.07 16.52 -0.12
CA LYS A 256 46.16 16.28 -1.56
C LYS A 256 45.03 15.38 -2.06
N LEU A 257 44.64 14.44 -1.25
CA LEU A 257 43.50 13.58 -1.53
C LEU A 257 42.20 14.37 -1.47
N LEU A 258 42.04 15.23 -0.47
CA LEU A 258 40.89 16.12 -0.35
C LEU A 258 40.69 17.02 -1.58
N ASP A 259 41.77 17.63 -2.09
CA ASP A 259 41.73 18.44 -3.31
C ASP A 259 41.30 17.64 -4.56
N LYS A 260 41.67 16.37 -4.62
CA LYS A 260 41.24 15.50 -5.72
C LYS A 260 39.77 15.11 -5.57
N ILE A 261 39.30 14.83 -4.34
CA ILE A 261 37.89 14.50 -4.06
C ILE A 261 37.02 15.69 -4.39
N LYS A 262 37.41 16.91 -4.00
CA LYS A 262 36.67 18.16 -4.30
C LYS A 262 36.43 18.39 -5.80
N ARG A 263 37.24 17.84 -6.67
CA ARG A 263 37.04 17.95 -8.14
C ARG A 263 35.77 17.22 -8.63
N PHE A 264 35.16 16.38 -7.80
CA PHE A 264 33.89 15.73 -8.11
C PHE A 264 32.67 16.58 -7.74
N GLU A 265 32.89 17.76 -7.12
CA GLU A 265 31.78 18.70 -6.90
C GLU A 265 31.11 19.10 -8.20
N SER A 266 29.81 19.15 -8.20
CA SER A 266 28.96 19.56 -9.32
C SER A 266 27.61 20.06 -8.80
N ASP A 267 26.74 20.48 -9.69
CA ASP A 267 25.37 20.92 -9.31
C ASP A 267 24.59 19.84 -8.53
N LYS A 268 24.92 18.56 -8.74
CA LYS A 268 24.27 17.45 -8.05
C LYS A 268 25.12 16.82 -6.94
N VAL A 269 26.39 17.14 -6.82
CA VAL A 269 27.33 16.54 -5.86
C VAL A 269 27.92 17.62 -4.97
N SER A 270 27.59 17.58 -3.70
CA SER A 270 28.11 18.51 -2.68
C SER A 270 29.07 17.78 -1.74
N ILE A 271 30.23 18.36 -1.46
CA ILE A 271 31.28 17.76 -0.63
C ILE A 271 31.56 18.64 0.57
N SER A 272 31.39 18.07 1.75
CA SER A 272 31.61 18.75 3.05
C SER A 272 32.65 17.99 3.88
N ILE A 273 33.48 18.71 4.61
CA ILE A 273 34.55 18.16 5.45
C ILE A 273 34.22 18.44 6.92
N SER A 274 34.24 17.43 7.76
CA SER A 274 34.13 17.57 9.21
C SER A 274 35.51 17.45 9.86
N TYR A 275 35.90 18.50 10.56
CA TYR A 275 37.13 18.53 11.36
C TYR A 275 36.88 18.19 12.82
N ASP A 276 35.62 18.18 13.26
CA ASP A 276 35.23 17.85 14.62
C ASP A 276 35.03 16.35 14.73
N SER A 277 35.82 15.70 15.56
CA SER A 277 35.79 14.27 15.81
C SER A 277 34.86 13.88 16.99
N GLU A 278 34.45 14.84 17.81
CA GLU A 278 33.68 14.53 19.04
C GLU A 278 32.18 14.46 18.80
N ASN A 279 31.67 15.11 17.72
CA ASN A 279 30.24 15.23 17.45
C ASN A 279 29.78 14.58 16.13
N ILE A 280 30.50 13.56 15.66
CA ILE A 280 30.25 12.92 14.35
C ILE A 280 28.83 12.38 14.26
N LYS A 281 28.34 11.72 15.29
CA LYS A 281 26.97 11.16 15.31
C LYS A 281 25.92 12.26 15.12
N ASN A 282 26.01 13.33 15.90
CA ASN A 282 25.08 14.46 15.81
C ASN A 282 25.17 15.15 14.44
N GLN A 283 26.37 15.22 13.86
CA GLN A 283 26.56 15.79 12.51
C GLN A 283 25.88 14.92 11.44
N ILE A 284 26.02 13.61 11.51
CA ILE A 284 25.38 12.68 10.58
C ILE A 284 23.84 12.77 10.72
N GLU A 285 23.31 12.77 11.93
CA GLU A 285 21.88 12.91 12.20
C GLU A 285 21.35 14.24 11.65
N TYR A 286 22.06 15.33 11.88
CA TYR A 286 21.72 16.65 11.34
C TYR A 286 21.70 16.65 9.80
N ASP A 287 22.74 16.17 9.15
CA ASP A 287 22.83 16.10 7.68
C ASP A 287 21.69 15.30 7.07
N ILE A 288 21.32 14.19 7.69
CA ILE A 288 20.24 13.32 7.20
C ILE A 288 18.88 14.02 7.22
N HIS A 289 18.63 14.80 8.29
CA HIS A 289 17.39 15.56 8.39
C HIS A 289 17.39 16.80 7.49
N GLU A 290 18.47 17.57 7.47
CA GLU A 290 18.59 18.81 6.72
C GLU A 290 18.48 18.56 5.21
N HIS A 291 19.06 17.46 4.73
CA HIS A 291 19.13 17.14 3.31
C HIS A 291 18.11 16.11 2.84
N ASP A 292 17.14 15.73 3.66
CA ASP A 292 16.09 14.74 3.31
C ASP A 292 16.70 13.46 2.68
N ILE A 293 17.67 12.87 3.40
CA ILE A 293 18.41 11.69 2.96
C ILE A 293 17.55 10.42 3.12
N GLY A 294 17.54 9.57 2.11
CA GLY A 294 16.90 8.26 2.13
C GLY A 294 17.87 7.09 2.08
N LEU A 295 19.01 7.27 1.41
CA LEU A 295 20.03 6.24 1.23
C LEU A 295 21.38 6.73 1.74
N VAL A 296 21.99 5.97 2.65
CA VAL A 296 23.33 6.22 3.18
C VAL A 296 24.31 5.22 2.58
N LEU A 297 25.42 5.71 2.04
CA LEU A 297 26.50 4.91 1.48
C LEU A 297 27.71 4.94 2.41
N THR A 298 28.34 3.82 2.64
CA THR A 298 29.56 3.74 3.45
C THR A 298 30.37 2.50 3.09
N SER A 299 31.68 2.54 3.38
CA SER A 299 32.52 1.35 3.25
C SER A 299 32.23 0.34 4.35
N ARG A 300 32.60 -0.90 4.10
CA ARG A 300 32.49 -1.95 5.10
C ARG A 300 33.34 -1.67 6.35
N GLN A 301 34.55 -1.18 6.15
CA GLN A 301 35.46 -0.87 7.25
C GLN A 301 34.94 0.26 8.11
N SER A 302 34.41 1.32 7.48
CA SER A 302 33.77 2.43 8.21
C SER A 302 32.48 1.98 8.92
N PHE A 303 31.71 1.11 8.32
CA PHE A 303 30.50 0.54 8.94
C PHE A 303 30.79 -0.29 10.17
N ASP A 304 31.85 -1.13 10.13
CA ASP A 304 32.23 -2.01 11.23
C ASP A 304 33.03 -1.30 12.34
N ALA A 305 33.50 -0.06 12.10
CA ALA A 305 34.30 0.68 13.03
C ALA A 305 33.47 1.25 14.19
N ASP A 306 34.03 1.18 15.39
CA ASP A 306 33.48 1.79 16.60
C ASP A 306 31.99 1.48 16.81
N GLU A 307 31.21 2.48 17.24
CA GLU A 307 29.75 2.39 17.42
C GLU A 307 28.96 2.72 16.13
N ASN A 308 29.60 2.75 14.97
CA ASN A 308 28.98 3.20 13.73
C ASN A 308 27.78 2.33 13.33
N LYS A 309 27.84 1.01 13.51
CA LYS A 309 26.71 0.12 13.24
C LYS A 309 25.44 0.55 13.97
N MET A 310 25.56 0.86 15.27
CA MET A 310 24.43 1.34 16.06
C MET A 310 23.94 2.70 15.59
N THR A 311 24.85 3.59 15.22
CA THR A 311 24.50 4.89 14.63
C THR A 311 23.69 4.68 13.37
N PHE A 312 24.17 3.91 12.40
CA PHE A 312 23.45 3.63 11.15
C PHE A 312 22.08 2.96 11.39
N TYR A 313 21.98 2.05 12.35
CA TYR A 313 20.70 1.45 12.70
C TYR A 313 19.69 2.48 13.23
N HIS A 314 20.12 3.39 14.11
CA HIS A 314 19.24 4.41 14.67
C HIS A 314 18.76 5.45 13.65
N LEU A 315 19.48 5.66 12.56
CA LEU A 315 19.08 6.54 11.48
C LEU A 315 17.81 6.08 10.76
N LYS A 316 17.49 4.78 10.81
CA LYS A 316 16.32 4.17 10.16
C LYS A 316 16.23 4.48 8.67
N LYS A 317 17.38 4.53 8.03
CA LYS A 317 17.54 4.75 6.60
C LYS A 317 18.14 3.52 5.95
N LEU A 318 17.97 3.40 4.64
CA LEU A 318 18.68 2.39 3.87
C LEU A 318 20.18 2.63 3.96
N VAL A 319 20.94 1.55 4.13
CA VAL A 319 22.41 1.62 4.17
C VAL A 319 22.98 0.72 3.08
N TYR A 320 23.71 1.32 2.16
CA TYR A 320 24.45 0.61 1.14
C TYR A 320 25.91 0.45 1.56
N LEU A 321 26.38 -0.78 1.57
CA LEU A 321 27.77 -1.14 1.85
C LEU A 321 28.48 -1.50 0.56
N PHE A 322 29.54 -0.79 0.24
CA PHE A 322 30.38 -1.13 -0.90
C PHE A 322 31.00 -2.51 -0.73
N GLY A 323 31.08 -3.26 -1.83
CA GLY A 323 31.75 -4.55 -1.90
C GLY A 323 33.05 -4.48 -2.69
N ASP A 324 33.78 -5.61 -2.74
CA ASP A 324 35.00 -5.74 -3.57
C ASP A 324 34.66 -5.69 -5.06
N LYS A 325 33.41 -5.97 -5.44
CA LYS A 325 32.87 -5.85 -6.80
C LYS A 325 32.01 -4.62 -6.93
N HIS A 326 32.26 -3.87 -8.00
CA HIS A 326 31.53 -2.63 -8.25
C HIS A 326 30.10 -2.88 -8.73
N LEU A 327 29.17 -2.04 -8.30
CA LEU A 327 27.75 -2.17 -8.58
C LEU A 327 27.44 -2.18 -10.08
N TYR A 328 28.16 -1.41 -10.89
CA TYR A 328 27.99 -1.41 -12.35
C TYR A 328 28.36 -2.72 -13.07
N ASN A 329 28.99 -3.66 -12.36
CA ASN A 329 29.29 -5.02 -12.86
C ASN A 329 28.30 -6.06 -12.32
N ILE A 330 27.36 -5.65 -11.46
CA ILE A 330 26.36 -6.53 -10.85
C ILE A 330 25.25 -6.81 -11.85
N LYS A 331 24.76 -8.05 -11.87
CA LYS A 331 23.69 -8.48 -12.77
C LYS A 331 22.46 -9.03 -12.04
N LYS A 332 22.64 -9.40 -10.77
CA LYS A 332 21.60 -10.08 -10.02
C LYS A 332 21.46 -9.49 -8.62
N CYS A 333 20.24 -9.21 -8.22
CA CYS A 333 19.86 -8.92 -6.85
C CYS A 333 19.49 -10.23 -6.15
N VAL A 334 20.02 -10.48 -4.96
CA VAL A 334 19.78 -11.71 -4.21
C VAL A 334 19.18 -11.41 -2.86
N VAL A 335 18.05 -12.03 -2.59
CA VAL A 335 17.36 -12.04 -1.30
C VAL A 335 17.38 -13.45 -0.77
N LEU A 336 17.91 -13.68 0.44
CA LEU A 336 17.82 -14.98 1.11
C LEU A 336 16.54 -15.04 1.93
N MET A 337 15.81 -16.13 1.82
CA MET A 337 14.60 -16.35 2.63
C MET A 337 14.91 -16.39 4.12
N ASN A 338 14.03 -15.78 4.88
CA ASN A 338 14.05 -15.66 6.33
C ASN A 338 12.60 -15.63 6.87
N GLU A 339 12.40 -15.18 8.08
CA GLU A 339 11.07 -15.02 8.71
C GLU A 339 10.14 -14.12 7.88
N ASN A 340 8.85 -14.47 7.83
CA ASN A 340 7.85 -13.79 6.98
C ASN A 340 7.84 -12.27 7.13
N GLU A 341 7.84 -11.76 8.37
CA GLU A 341 7.78 -10.31 8.64
C GLU A 341 8.98 -9.55 8.07
N LYS A 342 10.16 -10.16 8.15
CA LYS A 342 11.39 -9.58 7.60
C LYS A 342 11.36 -9.57 6.07
N MET A 343 10.85 -10.63 5.47
CA MET A 343 10.74 -10.75 4.02
C MET A 343 9.77 -9.74 3.43
N GLU A 344 8.62 -9.53 4.07
CA GLU A 344 7.67 -8.49 3.65
C GLU A 344 8.31 -7.08 3.68
N SER A 345 9.13 -6.79 4.71
CA SER A 345 9.74 -5.47 4.86
C SER A 345 10.78 -5.13 3.78
N ILE A 346 11.53 -6.12 3.31
CA ILE A 346 12.62 -5.93 2.34
C ILE A 346 12.20 -6.16 0.88
N SER A 347 11.08 -6.88 0.67
CA SER A 347 10.63 -7.27 -0.67
C SER A 347 10.49 -6.08 -1.62
N ALA A 348 9.81 -5.06 -1.18
CA ALA A 348 9.57 -3.85 -1.94
C ALA A 348 10.88 -3.17 -2.41
N THR A 349 11.81 -2.98 -1.47
CA THR A 349 13.12 -2.39 -1.77
C THR A 349 13.94 -3.26 -2.71
N ALA A 350 13.83 -4.61 -2.58
CA ALA A 350 14.52 -5.54 -3.47
C ALA A 350 14.01 -5.45 -4.91
N PHE A 351 12.71 -5.33 -5.11
CA PHE A 351 12.12 -5.15 -6.44
C PHE A 351 12.53 -3.81 -7.05
N GLU A 352 12.41 -2.73 -6.30
CA GLU A 352 12.69 -1.38 -6.79
C GLU A 352 14.18 -1.16 -7.12
N ILE A 353 15.10 -1.67 -6.28
CA ILE A 353 16.53 -1.62 -6.61
C ILE A 353 16.85 -2.48 -7.84
N SER A 354 16.17 -3.62 -7.99
CA SER A 354 16.36 -4.49 -9.14
C SER A 354 15.88 -3.83 -10.43
N GLU A 355 14.72 -3.17 -10.41
CA GLU A 355 14.19 -2.41 -11.54
C GLU A 355 15.11 -1.22 -11.90
N SER A 356 15.47 -0.41 -10.89
CA SER A 356 16.29 0.79 -11.11
C SER A 356 17.68 0.49 -11.68
N LEU A 357 18.26 -0.64 -11.29
CA LEU A 357 19.60 -1.05 -11.73
C LEU A 357 19.59 -2.08 -12.87
N ASP A 358 18.43 -2.46 -13.38
CA ASP A 358 18.25 -3.48 -14.42
C ASP A 358 18.87 -4.83 -14.01
N LEU A 359 18.56 -5.29 -12.79
CA LEU A 359 19.04 -6.54 -12.23
C LEU A 359 17.97 -7.63 -12.26
N SER A 360 18.33 -8.87 -12.54
CA SER A 360 17.45 -10.01 -12.28
C SER A 360 17.32 -10.25 -10.78
N LEU A 361 16.13 -10.59 -10.27
CA LEU A 361 15.89 -10.85 -8.86
C LEU A 361 15.93 -12.35 -8.58
N LEU A 362 16.73 -12.77 -7.60
CA LEU A 362 16.80 -14.14 -7.10
C LEU A 362 16.32 -14.19 -5.64
N LEU A 363 15.31 -15.00 -5.40
CA LEU A 363 14.87 -15.39 -4.06
C LEU A 363 15.45 -16.76 -3.73
N GLY A 364 16.44 -16.81 -2.85
CA GLY A 364 17.15 -18.03 -2.48
C GLY A 364 16.62 -18.62 -1.18
N ASP A 365 16.07 -19.81 -1.26
CA ASP A 365 15.67 -20.63 -0.12
C ASP A 365 16.65 -21.79 0.05
N TYR A 366 17.69 -21.54 0.82
CA TYR A 366 18.76 -22.50 1.05
C TYR A 366 18.70 -22.99 2.49
N ASP A 367 18.30 -24.24 2.67
CA ASP A 367 18.18 -24.87 3.98
C ASP A 367 18.98 -26.19 4.02
N PRO A 368 19.94 -26.34 4.94
CA PRO A 368 20.72 -27.58 5.06
C PRO A 368 19.88 -28.81 5.42
N ASP A 369 18.78 -28.60 6.14
CA ASP A 369 17.90 -29.65 6.63
C ASP A 369 16.73 -29.93 5.67
N GLY A 370 16.51 -29.03 4.69
CA GLY A 370 15.50 -29.17 3.64
C GLY A 370 14.08 -28.84 4.13
N GLU A 371 13.94 -28.00 5.15
CA GLU A 371 12.65 -27.59 5.70
C GLU A 371 12.08 -26.39 4.91
N PHE A 372 11.27 -26.65 3.87
CA PHE A 372 10.72 -25.61 2.98
C PHE A 372 9.22 -25.34 3.19
N GLU A 373 8.52 -26.13 4.01
CA GLU A 373 7.05 -26.15 4.07
C GLU A 373 6.43 -24.83 4.56
N GLU A 374 7.10 -24.10 5.44
CA GLU A 374 6.55 -22.86 6.03
C GLU A 374 6.75 -21.60 5.15
N ARG A 375 7.38 -21.72 3.98
CA ARG A 375 7.85 -20.58 3.18
C ARG A 375 6.98 -20.27 1.96
N SER A 376 5.88 -21.00 1.76
CA SER A 376 4.96 -20.79 0.65
C SER A 376 4.35 -19.39 0.60
N ILE A 377 4.05 -18.80 1.75
CA ILE A 377 3.49 -17.45 1.87
C ILE A 377 4.47 -16.38 1.35
N ILE A 378 5.77 -16.55 1.65
CA ILE A 378 6.82 -15.64 1.15
C ILE A 378 6.90 -15.73 -0.37
N ILE A 379 6.91 -16.94 -0.91
CA ILE A 379 6.98 -17.19 -2.34
C ILE A 379 5.80 -16.50 -3.04
N GLU A 380 4.57 -16.75 -2.59
CA GLU A 380 3.36 -16.14 -3.15
C GLU A 380 3.40 -14.60 -3.08
N HIS A 381 3.93 -14.05 -1.99
CA HIS A 381 4.12 -12.60 -1.86
C HIS A 381 5.09 -12.05 -2.92
N PHE A 382 6.26 -12.70 -3.11
CA PHE A 382 7.24 -12.29 -4.10
C PHE A 382 6.75 -12.49 -5.54
N GLU A 383 6.01 -13.57 -5.83
CA GLU A 383 5.37 -13.77 -7.13
C GLU A 383 4.33 -12.70 -7.44
N THR A 384 3.54 -12.29 -6.43
CA THR A 384 2.60 -11.18 -6.58
C THR A 384 3.32 -9.87 -6.90
N LEU A 385 4.41 -9.57 -6.20
CA LEU A 385 5.23 -8.38 -6.50
C LEU A 385 5.85 -8.46 -7.88
N SER A 386 6.32 -9.62 -8.33
CA SER A 386 6.90 -9.82 -9.66
C SER A 386 5.92 -9.42 -10.77
N GLN A 387 4.65 -9.77 -10.63
CA GLN A 387 3.60 -9.37 -11.57
C GLN A 387 3.36 -7.86 -11.58
N ILE A 388 3.44 -7.21 -10.41
CA ILE A 388 3.19 -5.77 -10.26
C ILE A 388 4.33 -4.95 -10.86
N PHE A 389 5.56 -5.35 -10.58
CA PHE A 389 6.77 -4.70 -11.11
C PHE A 389 7.08 -5.12 -12.56
N ASN A 390 6.36 -6.11 -13.09
CA ASN A 390 6.67 -6.75 -14.38
C ASN A 390 8.15 -7.18 -14.48
N LEU A 391 8.68 -7.71 -13.38
CA LEU A 391 10.06 -8.14 -13.23
C LEU A 391 10.08 -9.63 -12.93
N GLU A 392 10.76 -10.42 -13.76
CA GLU A 392 10.91 -11.86 -13.55
C GLU A 392 11.72 -12.15 -12.29
N ILE A 393 11.23 -13.07 -11.47
CA ILE A 393 11.91 -13.55 -10.27
C ILE A 393 12.35 -15.00 -10.47
N ASP A 394 13.61 -15.28 -10.12
CA ASP A 394 14.15 -16.64 -10.03
C ASP A 394 14.00 -17.13 -8.59
N ILE A 395 13.25 -18.19 -8.35
CA ILE A 395 13.05 -18.78 -7.02
C ILE A 395 13.80 -20.09 -6.95
N GLN A 396 14.78 -20.17 -6.06
CA GLN A 396 15.63 -21.36 -5.91
C GLN A 396 15.50 -21.96 -4.54
N GLN A 397 14.93 -23.15 -4.45
CA GLN A 397 14.92 -23.97 -3.24
C GLN A 397 15.96 -25.09 -3.36
N LYS A 398 16.89 -25.15 -2.42
CA LYS A 398 17.99 -26.11 -2.49
C LYS A 398 18.44 -26.54 -1.09
N VAL A 399 18.60 -27.82 -0.91
CA VAL A 399 19.21 -28.38 0.34
C VAL A 399 20.70 -28.08 0.32
N SER A 400 21.09 -26.97 0.90
CA SER A 400 22.48 -26.51 0.94
C SER A 400 22.70 -25.43 1.99
N ASN A 401 23.97 -25.21 2.35
CA ASN A 401 24.31 -24.12 3.26
C ASN A 401 24.26 -22.77 2.52
N PRO A 402 23.46 -21.79 2.96
CA PRO A 402 23.28 -20.48 2.32
C PRO A 402 24.61 -19.72 2.12
N LEU A 403 25.53 -19.78 3.07
CA LEU A 403 26.82 -19.11 2.98
C LEU A 403 27.69 -19.70 1.86
N ARG A 404 27.62 -21.01 1.68
CA ARG A 404 28.35 -21.69 0.60
C ARG A 404 27.78 -21.33 -0.76
N GLU A 405 26.45 -21.25 -0.88
CA GLU A 405 25.80 -20.81 -2.11
C GLU A 405 26.18 -19.37 -2.44
N LEU A 406 26.09 -18.43 -1.49
CA LEU A 406 26.51 -17.04 -1.68
C LEU A 406 28.00 -16.88 -2.04
N ALA A 407 28.88 -17.68 -1.42
CA ALA A 407 30.30 -17.65 -1.70
C ALA A 407 30.63 -18.05 -3.17
N ASN A 408 29.80 -18.94 -3.74
CA ASN A 408 29.92 -19.39 -5.13
C ASN A 408 29.28 -18.45 -6.14
N MET A 409 28.43 -17.52 -5.71
CA MET A 409 27.81 -16.53 -6.58
C MET A 409 28.81 -15.43 -6.98
N HIS A 410 28.58 -14.86 -8.14
CA HIS A 410 29.35 -13.75 -8.68
C HIS A 410 28.41 -12.66 -9.17
N GLU A 411 28.87 -11.42 -9.19
CA GLU A 411 28.13 -10.28 -9.74
C GLU A 411 26.73 -10.10 -9.12
N ILE A 412 26.66 -10.21 -7.78
CA ILE A 412 25.39 -10.09 -7.02
C ILE A 412 25.39 -8.88 -6.08
N LEU A 413 24.22 -8.25 -5.94
CA LEU A 413 23.86 -7.33 -4.86
C LEU A 413 23.01 -8.10 -3.84
N GLN A 414 23.37 -8.06 -2.58
CA GLN A 414 22.62 -8.69 -1.51
C GLN A 414 21.68 -7.68 -0.84
N VAL A 415 20.39 -8.00 -0.71
CA VAL A 415 19.44 -7.20 0.07
C VAL A 415 19.12 -7.94 1.36
N LEU A 416 19.32 -7.27 2.48
CA LEU A 416 19.25 -7.87 3.82
C LEU A 416 18.43 -6.98 4.77
N PRO A 417 17.66 -7.56 5.70
CA PRO A 417 17.05 -6.81 6.80
C PRO A 417 18.12 -6.29 7.75
N PHE A 418 18.00 -5.03 8.17
CA PHE A 418 18.91 -4.39 9.14
C PHE A 418 18.27 -4.40 10.53
N GLU A 419 18.68 -5.34 11.35
CA GLU A 419 18.14 -5.61 12.68
C GLU A 419 19.03 -5.06 13.79
N LYS A 420 18.45 -4.77 14.95
CA LYS A 420 19.19 -4.32 16.15
C LYS A 420 20.21 -5.38 16.62
N GLU A 421 19.88 -6.64 16.49
CA GLU A 421 20.73 -7.75 16.92
C GLU A 421 22.02 -7.89 16.10
N LEU A 422 22.06 -7.38 14.88
CA LEU A 422 23.27 -7.31 14.04
C LEU A 422 24.34 -6.38 14.64
N ASN A 423 23.96 -5.55 15.61
CA ASN A 423 24.80 -4.49 16.16
C ASN A 423 25.57 -4.87 17.44
N THR A 424 25.39 -6.06 17.99
CA THR A 424 26.05 -6.44 19.25
C THR A 424 27.34 -7.21 19.00
N ASP A 425 28.48 -6.61 19.34
CA ASP A 425 29.85 -7.14 19.18
C ASP A 425 30.28 -8.19 20.21
N ASN A 426 29.35 -8.93 20.80
CA ASN A 426 29.74 -9.99 21.76
C ASN A 426 30.47 -11.14 21.05
N LEU A 427 31.72 -11.40 21.42
CA LEU A 427 32.56 -12.52 20.97
C LEU A 427 31.84 -13.90 21.03
N ILE A 428 30.82 -14.02 21.86
CA ILE A 428 29.94 -15.20 21.96
C ILE A 428 29.11 -15.37 20.67
N LYS A 429 28.92 -14.35 19.87
CA LYS A 429 28.12 -14.37 18.59
C LYS A 429 28.92 -14.77 17.35
N LEU A 430 30.23 -14.88 17.42
CA LEU A 430 31.02 -15.61 16.40
C LEU A 430 30.59 -17.10 16.31
N PHE A 431 29.93 -17.59 17.36
CA PHE A 431 29.30 -18.93 17.43
C PHE A 431 27.76 -18.84 17.24
N SER A 432 27.23 -17.65 16.99
CA SER A 432 25.78 -17.51 16.72
C SER A 432 25.47 -18.10 15.35
N THR A 433 24.59 -19.06 15.35
CA THR A 433 24.04 -19.73 14.17
C THR A 433 23.13 -18.81 13.30
N LYS A 434 22.97 -17.52 13.64
CA LYS A 434 22.18 -16.58 12.85
C LYS A 434 22.90 -16.26 11.54
N MET A 435 22.42 -16.87 10.48
CA MET A 435 22.93 -16.77 9.11
C MET A 435 23.15 -15.33 8.64
N LEU A 436 22.25 -14.40 8.99
CA LEU A 436 22.33 -12.99 8.62
C LEU A 436 23.61 -12.32 9.12
N ASN A 437 24.06 -12.61 10.33
CA ASN A 437 25.31 -12.08 10.85
C ASN A 437 26.52 -12.55 10.04
N LEU A 438 26.52 -13.82 9.65
CA LEU A 438 27.60 -14.39 8.84
C LEU A 438 27.62 -13.82 7.43
N VAL A 439 26.44 -13.66 6.82
CA VAL A 439 26.30 -13.00 5.50
C VAL A 439 26.77 -11.56 5.55
N LEU A 440 26.44 -10.83 6.62
CA LEU A 440 26.87 -9.46 6.80
C LEU A 440 28.41 -9.36 6.86
N HIS A 441 29.12 -10.32 7.41
CA HIS A 441 30.58 -10.33 7.51
C HIS A 441 31.33 -10.68 6.23
N THR A 442 30.66 -11.09 5.15
CA THR A 442 31.33 -11.30 3.86
C THR A 442 31.58 -9.95 3.16
N THR A 443 32.77 -9.72 2.62
CA THR A 443 33.14 -8.44 1.94
C THR A 443 32.97 -8.49 0.43
N LYS A 444 32.89 -9.68 -0.15
CA LYS A 444 32.93 -9.92 -1.59
C LYS A 444 31.88 -9.14 -2.39
N HIS A 445 30.67 -9.03 -1.86
CA HIS A 445 29.53 -8.47 -2.58
C HIS A 445 29.01 -7.20 -1.91
N PRO A 446 28.57 -6.20 -2.68
CA PRO A 446 27.86 -5.06 -2.14
C PRO A 446 26.55 -5.50 -1.46
N LYS A 447 26.11 -4.74 -0.46
CA LYS A 447 24.92 -5.03 0.32
C LYS A 447 24.04 -3.82 0.48
N LEU A 448 22.74 -4.03 0.40
CA LEU A 448 21.72 -3.05 0.76
C LEU A 448 21.03 -3.53 2.03
N LEU A 449 21.20 -2.77 3.10
CA LEU A 449 20.58 -3.03 4.40
C LEU A 449 19.28 -2.24 4.50
N VAL A 450 18.18 -2.93 4.73
CA VAL A 450 16.85 -2.34 4.84
C VAL A 450 16.45 -2.30 6.31
N PRO A 451 16.13 -1.12 6.89
CA PRO A 451 15.74 -1.01 8.30
C PRO A 451 14.54 -1.89 8.62
N PHE A 452 14.66 -2.69 9.66
CA PHE A 452 13.60 -3.54 10.17
C PHE A 452 13.44 -3.36 11.67
N GLU A 453 12.19 -3.13 12.11
CA GLU A 453 11.79 -3.11 13.51
C GLU A 453 10.74 -4.17 13.73
N LEU A 454 11.00 -5.07 14.69
CA LEU A 454 9.93 -5.88 15.25
C LEU A 454 8.93 -4.94 15.91
N SER A 455 7.66 -5.03 15.55
CA SER A 455 6.59 -4.43 16.34
C SER A 455 6.68 -5.06 17.74
N ASP A 456 7.03 -4.28 18.77
CA ASP A 456 6.94 -4.69 20.16
C ASP A 456 5.48 -5.04 20.47
N THR A 457 5.06 -6.25 20.16
CA THR A 457 3.90 -6.87 20.79
C THR A 457 4.36 -7.26 22.20
N LYS A 458 4.43 -6.28 23.10
CA LYS A 458 4.35 -6.60 24.52
C LYS A 458 2.92 -7.00 24.77
N ASP A 459 2.74 -8.30 24.90
CA ASP A 459 1.66 -8.88 25.68
C ASP A 459 1.73 -8.25 27.07
N GLU A 460 0.86 -7.28 27.35
CA GLU A 460 0.47 -6.97 28.70
C GLU A 460 -0.59 -8.00 29.10
N SER A 461 -0.12 -9.07 29.75
CA SER A 461 -0.92 -9.98 30.55
C SER A 461 -1.39 -9.31 31.84
#